data_8310a28f4f018a23998296c15b363059
#
_entry.id   8310a28f4f018a23998296c15b363059
#
_cell.length_a   1.000
_cell.length_b   1.000
_cell.length_c   1.000
_cell.angle_alpha   90.00
_cell.angle_beta   90.00
_cell.angle_gamma   90.00
#
_symmetry.space_group_name_H-M   'P 1'
#
loop_
_entity.id
_entity.type
_entity.pdbx_description
1 polymer ?
#
loop_
_entity_poly.entity_id
_entity_poly.type
_entity_poly.pdbx_seq_one_letter_code
_entity_poly.pdbx_strand_id
1 'polypeptide(L)'
;EDKLIATSDWQHLGVAAKTIAQSIEADGIIAITRSGTTAEIVSNAKPHRMPVFAFSNNKKTLQHLSLAGSVNAYYTSLPKEHEKNISGILSFLKKELNPEKRLKFVVVSGILSEISADAIEIRNL
;
A
#
# COMPACT_ATOMS: atom_id res chain seq x y z
N GLU A 1 13.89 8.99 21.25
CA GLU A 1 12.62 9.73 21.20
C GLU A 1 12.16 9.98 19.78
N ASP A 2 13.05 10.43 18.89
CA ASP A 2 12.72 10.69 17.50
C ASP A 2 12.20 9.42 16.80
N LYS A 3 12.79 8.27 17.11
CA LYS A 3 12.34 6.99 16.58
C LYS A 3 10.94 6.61 17.05
N LEU A 4 10.62 6.88 18.32
CA LEU A 4 9.31 6.57 18.87
C LEU A 4 8.24 7.48 18.25
N ILE A 5 8.54 8.76 18.07
CA ILE A 5 7.65 9.72 17.43
C ILE A 5 7.41 9.30 15.97
N ALA A 6 8.46 9.00 15.22
CA ALA A 6 8.35 8.57 13.83
C ALA A 6 7.56 7.27 13.68
N THR A 7 7.81 6.28 14.56
CA THR A 7 7.08 5.02 14.57
C THR A 7 5.60 5.24 14.86
N SER A 8 5.31 6.12 15.83
CA SER A 8 3.93 6.47 16.18
C SER A 8 3.21 7.13 15.01
N ASP A 9 3.89 8.05 14.29
CA ASP A 9 3.31 8.71 13.13
C ASP A 9 2.99 7.71 12.02
N TRP A 10 3.89 6.75 11.78
CA TRP A 10 3.66 5.70 10.78
C TRP A 10 2.48 4.81 11.15
N GLN A 11 2.34 4.47 12.43
CA GLN A 11 1.20 3.69 12.90
C GLN A 11 -0.11 4.46 12.72
N HIS A 12 -0.10 5.76 13.00
CA HIS A 12 -1.26 6.62 12.75
C HIS A 12 -1.62 6.67 11.27
N LEU A 13 -0.62 6.66 10.41
CA LEU A 13 -0.85 6.65 8.97
C LEU A 13 -1.58 5.37 8.54
N GLY A 14 -1.19 4.23 9.09
CA GLY A 14 -1.85 2.95 8.82
C GLY A 14 -3.30 2.94 9.27
N VAL A 15 -3.57 3.46 10.47
CA VAL A 15 -4.94 3.58 10.99
C VAL A 15 -5.75 4.55 10.15
N ALA A 16 -5.16 5.67 9.73
CA ALA A 16 -5.84 6.64 8.87
C ALA A 16 -6.21 6.03 7.53
N ALA A 17 -5.30 5.28 6.91
CA ALA A 17 -5.56 4.61 5.65
C ALA A 17 -6.73 3.63 5.77
N LYS A 18 -6.73 2.83 6.82
CA LYS A 18 -7.82 1.90 7.12
C LYS A 18 -9.15 2.64 7.28
N THR A 19 -9.16 3.70 8.07
CA THR A 19 -10.37 4.49 8.35
C THR A 19 -10.93 5.09 7.07
N ILE A 20 -10.07 5.68 6.24
CA ILE A 20 -10.48 6.24 4.95
C ILE A 20 -11.05 5.15 4.06
N ALA A 21 -10.34 4.04 3.93
CA ALA A 21 -10.74 2.94 3.06
C ALA A 21 -12.11 2.38 3.46
N GLN A 22 -12.36 2.21 4.74
CA GLN A 22 -13.64 1.75 5.24
C GLN A 22 -14.75 2.79 5.01
N SER A 23 -14.45 4.06 5.25
CA SER A 23 -15.44 5.14 5.11
C SER A 23 -15.91 5.33 3.66
N ILE A 24 -15.01 5.18 2.70
CA ILE A 24 -15.36 5.34 1.27
C ILE A 24 -15.74 4.02 0.60
N GLU A 25 -15.78 2.94 1.36
CA GLU A 25 -16.05 1.59 0.85
C GLU A 25 -15.10 1.22 -0.28
N ALA A 26 -13.80 1.43 -0.05
CA ALA A 26 -12.78 1.08 -1.02
C ALA A 26 -12.73 -0.44 -1.25
N ASP A 27 -12.26 -0.83 -2.41
CA ASP A 27 -12.13 -2.23 -2.79
C ASP A 27 -10.80 -2.84 -2.32
N GLY A 28 -9.89 -2.02 -1.86
CA GLY A 28 -8.62 -2.48 -1.30
C GLY A 28 -7.71 -1.33 -0.92
N ILE A 29 -6.59 -1.69 -0.29
CA ILE A 29 -5.52 -0.76 0.06
C ILE A 29 -4.27 -1.20 -0.69
N ILE A 30 -3.62 -0.26 -1.37
CA ILE A 30 -2.36 -0.49 -2.05
C ILE A 30 -1.26 0.12 -1.20
N ALA A 31 -0.28 -0.70 -0.82
CA ALA A 31 0.89 -0.25 -0.06
C ALA A 31 2.12 -0.36 -0.96
N ILE A 32 2.76 0.77 -1.24
CA ILE A 32 3.98 0.81 -2.02
C ILE A 32 5.15 0.89 -1.06
N THR A 33 6.03 -0.10 -1.09
CA THR A 33 7.07 -0.23 -0.07
C THR A 33 8.37 -0.79 -0.66
N ARG A 34 9.51 -0.28 -0.21
CA ARG A 34 10.82 -0.85 -0.54
C ARG A 34 11.24 -1.90 0.48
N SER A 35 11.07 -1.58 1.76
CA SER A 35 11.52 -2.43 2.87
C SER A 35 10.44 -3.33 3.45
N GLY A 36 9.17 -3.10 3.11
CA GLY A 36 8.04 -3.80 3.70
C GLY A 36 7.38 -3.02 4.83
N THR A 37 7.98 -1.95 5.32
CA THR A 37 7.47 -1.19 6.46
C THR A 37 6.07 -0.65 6.22
N THR A 38 5.84 -0.04 5.06
CA THR A 38 4.51 0.51 4.70
C THR A 38 3.45 -0.58 4.71
N ALA A 39 3.76 -1.74 4.10
CA ALA A 39 2.82 -2.85 4.04
C ALA A 39 2.52 -3.41 5.43
N GLU A 40 3.54 -3.51 6.28
CA GLU A 40 3.36 -3.98 7.66
C GLU A 40 2.48 -3.02 8.47
N ILE A 41 2.70 -1.71 8.34
CA ILE A 41 1.93 -0.69 9.03
C ILE A 41 0.45 -0.80 8.65
N VAL A 42 0.15 -0.92 7.36
CA VAL A 42 -1.22 -1.08 6.87
C VAL A 42 -1.82 -2.39 7.36
N SER A 43 -1.08 -3.48 7.25
CA SER A 43 -1.54 -4.80 7.68
C SER A 43 -1.80 -4.85 9.18
N ASN A 44 -0.94 -4.21 9.99
CA ASN A 44 -1.08 -4.17 11.44
C ASN A 44 -2.30 -3.36 11.89
N ALA A 45 -2.77 -2.43 11.07
CA ALA A 45 -4.02 -1.73 11.35
C ALA A 45 -5.25 -2.64 11.20
N LYS A 46 -5.07 -3.85 10.66
CA LYS A 46 -6.10 -4.89 10.51
C LYS A 46 -7.34 -4.38 9.79
N PRO A 47 -7.21 -3.98 8.51
CA PRO A 47 -8.37 -3.56 7.75
C PRO A 47 -9.34 -4.73 7.57
N HIS A 48 -10.57 -4.54 8.02
CA HIS A 48 -11.56 -5.61 8.07
C HIS A 48 -12.15 -5.89 6.69
N ARG A 49 -12.07 -7.15 6.24
CA ARG A 49 -12.59 -7.61 4.94
C ARG A 49 -12.10 -6.81 3.75
N MET A 50 -10.89 -6.27 3.86
CA MET A 50 -10.34 -5.44 2.82
C MET A 50 -8.97 -5.98 2.41
N PRO A 51 -8.77 -6.34 1.14
CA PRO A 51 -7.47 -6.84 0.71
C PRO A 51 -6.42 -5.75 0.72
N VAL A 52 -5.21 -6.13 1.09
CA VAL A 52 -4.03 -5.27 1.02
C VAL A 52 -3.13 -5.80 -0.08
N PHE A 53 -2.79 -4.94 -1.03
CA PHE A 53 -1.89 -5.24 -2.13
C PHE A 53 -0.60 -4.48 -1.93
N ALA A 54 0.51 -5.20 -1.75
CA ALA A 54 1.81 -4.60 -1.54
C ALA A 54 2.65 -4.69 -2.81
N PHE A 55 3.30 -3.60 -3.16
CA PHE A 55 4.17 -3.51 -4.32
C PHE A 55 5.57 -3.10 -3.89
N SER A 56 6.57 -3.86 -4.32
CA SER A 56 7.96 -3.62 -3.97
C SER A 56 8.89 -4.04 -5.11
N ASN A 57 10.05 -3.42 -5.17
CA ASN A 57 11.12 -3.84 -6.08
C ASN A 57 12.15 -4.75 -5.40
N ASN A 58 11.93 -5.10 -4.16
CA ASN A 58 12.86 -5.90 -3.36
C ASN A 58 12.32 -7.32 -3.20
N LYS A 59 13.03 -8.30 -3.74
CA LYS A 59 12.60 -9.71 -3.71
C LYS A 59 12.50 -10.27 -2.30
N LYS A 60 13.41 -9.89 -1.41
CA LYS A 60 13.37 -10.35 -0.02
C LYS A 60 12.15 -9.81 0.69
N THR A 61 11.81 -8.55 0.46
CA THR A 61 10.60 -7.94 0.99
C THR A 61 9.36 -8.69 0.52
N LEU A 62 9.29 -9.01 -0.77
CA LEU A 62 8.15 -9.74 -1.33
C LEU A 62 8.00 -11.13 -0.71
N GLN A 63 9.11 -11.84 -0.52
CA GLN A 63 9.09 -13.15 0.13
C GLN A 63 8.58 -13.06 1.55
N HIS A 64 9.08 -12.08 2.30
CA HIS A 64 8.67 -11.87 3.68
C HIS A 64 7.18 -11.56 3.79
N LEU A 65 6.67 -10.66 2.95
CA LEU A 65 5.26 -10.29 2.95
C LEU A 65 4.36 -11.46 2.52
N SER A 66 4.81 -12.26 1.57
CA SER A 66 4.06 -13.43 1.12
C SER A 66 3.91 -14.46 2.23
N LEU A 67 4.93 -14.63 3.06
CA LEU A 67 4.89 -15.56 4.19
C LEU A 67 3.96 -15.10 5.29
N ALA A 68 3.77 -13.79 5.44
CA ALA A 68 2.87 -13.25 6.45
C ALA A 68 1.40 -13.57 6.20
N GLY A 69 1.03 -13.86 4.95
CA GLY A 69 -0.30 -14.37 4.59
C GLY A 69 -1.44 -13.35 4.61
N SER A 70 -1.21 -12.15 5.10
CA SER A 70 -2.24 -11.11 5.21
C SER A 70 -2.15 -10.06 4.11
N VAL A 71 -1.20 -10.21 3.20
CA VAL A 71 -0.91 -9.24 2.16
C VAL A 71 -0.68 -9.96 0.83
N ASN A 72 -1.25 -9.42 -0.25
CA ASN A 72 -0.96 -9.89 -1.60
C ASN A 72 0.23 -9.09 -2.12
N ALA A 73 1.37 -9.74 -2.32
CA ALA A 73 2.62 -9.07 -2.64
C ALA A 73 2.99 -9.25 -4.12
N TYR A 74 3.35 -8.14 -4.77
CA TYR A 74 3.68 -8.11 -6.19
C TYR A 74 4.95 -7.31 -6.44
N TYR A 75 5.70 -7.71 -7.45
CA TYR A 75 6.89 -6.99 -7.88
C TYR A 75 6.51 -5.79 -8.76
N THR A 76 7.20 -4.67 -8.56
CA THR A 76 7.19 -3.54 -9.49
C THR A 76 8.56 -2.89 -9.48
N SER A 77 8.93 -2.25 -10.59
CA SER A 77 10.23 -1.59 -10.70
C SER A 77 10.33 -0.30 -9.87
N LEU A 78 9.23 0.21 -9.36
CA LEU A 78 9.13 1.46 -8.59
C LEU A 78 9.79 2.63 -9.32
N PRO A 79 9.27 3.07 -10.48
CA PRO A 79 9.78 4.26 -11.17
C PRO A 79 9.80 5.46 -10.22
N LYS A 80 10.78 6.36 -10.41
CA LYS A 80 10.93 7.54 -9.55
C LYS A 80 9.75 8.51 -9.68
N GLU A 81 9.20 8.63 -10.89
CA GLU A 81 8.06 9.49 -11.10
C GLU A 81 6.81 8.86 -10.47
N HIS A 82 6.24 9.56 -9.49
CA HIS A 82 5.13 9.05 -8.69
C HIS A 82 3.92 8.65 -9.54
N GLU A 83 3.46 9.52 -10.43
CA GLU A 83 2.29 9.22 -11.26
C GLU A 83 2.52 8.01 -12.18
N LYS A 84 3.71 7.90 -12.72
CA LYS A 84 4.08 6.76 -13.56
C LYS A 84 4.04 5.45 -12.78
N ASN A 85 4.54 5.50 -11.55
CA ASN A 85 4.52 4.36 -10.65
C ASN A 85 3.08 3.94 -10.33
N ILE A 86 2.25 4.90 -9.92
CA ILE A 86 0.84 4.63 -9.56
C ILE A 86 0.09 4.11 -10.79
N SER A 87 0.22 4.75 -11.93
CA SER A 87 -0.45 4.32 -13.16
C SER A 87 -0.09 2.89 -13.56
N GLY A 88 1.19 2.54 -13.44
CA GLY A 88 1.65 1.19 -13.73
C GLY A 88 1.05 0.15 -12.79
N ILE A 89 0.98 0.47 -11.51
CA ILE A 89 0.39 -0.40 -10.48
C ILE A 89 -1.10 -0.60 -10.75
N LEU A 90 -1.82 0.48 -11.01
CA LEU A 90 -3.26 0.39 -11.30
C LEU A 90 -3.55 -0.40 -12.56
N SER A 91 -2.74 -0.21 -13.61
CA SER A 91 -2.87 -0.99 -14.84
C SER A 91 -2.63 -2.48 -14.61
N PHE A 92 -1.63 -2.80 -13.80
CA PHE A 92 -1.34 -4.18 -13.43
C PHE A 92 -2.52 -4.81 -12.68
N LEU A 93 -3.05 -4.12 -11.68
CA LEU A 93 -4.18 -4.62 -10.89
C LEU A 93 -5.44 -4.78 -11.74
N LYS A 94 -5.67 -3.89 -12.69
CA LYS A 94 -6.80 -4.00 -13.59
C LYS A 94 -6.76 -5.30 -14.38
N LYS A 95 -5.58 -5.69 -14.85
CA LYS A 95 -5.41 -6.96 -15.56
C LYS A 95 -5.53 -8.15 -14.62
N GLU A 96 -4.89 -8.05 -13.46
CA GLU A 96 -4.85 -9.15 -12.49
C GLU A 96 -6.22 -9.47 -11.91
N LEU A 97 -6.97 -8.45 -11.55
CA LEU A 97 -8.28 -8.62 -10.91
C LEU A 97 -9.41 -8.75 -11.91
N ASN A 98 -9.21 -8.26 -13.14
CA ASN A 98 -10.20 -8.30 -14.22
C ASN A 98 -11.62 -7.94 -13.72
N PRO A 99 -11.80 -6.74 -13.12
CA PRO A 99 -13.05 -6.40 -12.47
C PRO A 99 -14.17 -6.07 -13.46
N GLU A 100 -15.41 -6.39 -13.07
CA GLU A 100 -16.58 -6.05 -13.85
C GLU A 100 -17.03 -4.62 -13.62
N LYS A 101 -16.60 -4.02 -12.52
CA LYS A 101 -16.93 -2.63 -12.15
C LYS A 101 -15.67 -1.82 -11.94
N ARG A 102 -15.84 -0.53 -11.86
CA ARG A 102 -14.73 0.38 -11.54
C ARG A 102 -14.36 0.22 -10.07
N LEU A 103 -13.08 -0.05 -9.80
CA LEU A 103 -12.58 -0.25 -8.45
C LEU A 103 -12.01 1.04 -7.88
N LYS A 104 -12.07 1.16 -6.56
CA LYS A 104 -11.54 2.29 -5.79
C LYS A 104 -10.53 1.79 -4.79
N PHE A 105 -9.36 2.41 -4.76
CA PHE A 105 -8.29 2.03 -3.84
C PHE A 105 -7.80 3.21 -3.02
N VAL A 106 -7.36 2.90 -1.80
CA VAL A 106 -6.57 3.82 -0.99
C VAL A 106 -5.11 3.42 -1.18
N VAL A 107 -4.28 4.37 -1.60
CA VAL A 107 -2.86 4.12 -1.87
C VAL A 107 -2.02 4.78 -0.79
N VAL A 108 -1.19 3.98 -0.13
CA VAL A 108 -0.26 4.46 0.90
C VAL A 108 1.15 4.34 0.35
N SER A 109 1.86 5.46 0.28
CA SER A 109 3.18 5.49 -0.35
C SER A 109 4.06 6.58 0.24
N GLY A 110 5.37 6.49 -0.05
CA GLY A 110 6.31 7.56 0.20
C GLY A 110 6.50 8.39 -1.06
N ILE A 111 6.15 9.67 -0.99
CA ILE A 111 6.39 10.61 -2.07
C ILE A 111 7.69 11.37 -1.84
N LEU A 112 7.89 11.85 -0.61
CA LEU A 112 9.07 12.60 -0.22
C LEU A 112 10.14 11.74 0.42
N SER A 113 9.76 10.59 0.97
CA SER A 113 10.67 9.67 1.64
C SER A 113 10.69 8.31 0.94
N GLU A 114 11.88 7.79 0.67
CA GLU A 114 12.05 6.44 0.13
C GLU A 114 11.96 5.36 1.21
N ILE A 115 12.02 5.75 2.47
CA ILE A 115 12.11 4.83 3.60
C ILE A 115 10.74 4.50 4.17
N SER A 116 9.83 5.48 4.22
CA SER A 116 8.55 5.34 4.87
C SER A 116 7.43 6.01 4.08
N ALA A 117 6.20 5.63 4.40
CA ALA A 117 5.02 6.25 3.80
C ALA A 117 4.83 7.66 4.36
N ASP A 118 4.50 8.60 3.49
CA ASP A 118 4.19 9.98 3.86
C ASP A 118 2.94 10.51 3.15
N ALA A 119 2.25 9.66 2.41
CA ALA A 119 1.07 10.07 1.64
C ALA A 119 0.01 8.99 1.58
N ILE A 120 -1.24 9.43 1.61
CA ILE A 120 -2.41 8.60 1.38
C ILE A 120 -3.20 9.23 0.23
N GLU A 121 -3.54 8.43 -0.77
CA GLU A 121 -4.28 8.89 -1.95
C GLU A 121 -5.49 8.00 -2.21
N ILE A 122 -6.52 8.57 -2.80
CA ILE A 122 -7.67 7.82 -3.29
C ILE A 122 -7.55 7.74 -4.81
N ARG A 123 -7.56 6.51 -5.33
CA ARG A 123 -7.40 6.27 -6.76
C ARG A 123 -8.45 5.30 -7.27
N ASN A 124 -8.92 5.55 -8.48
CA ASN A 124 -9.88 4.68 -9.18
C ASN A 124 -9.21 4.02 -10.37
N LEU A 125 -9.58 2.78 -10.62
CA LEU A 125 -9.15 2.09 -11.82
C LEU A 125 -9.84 2.65 -13.07
#